data_36c06d746dae6d85930e6a3d761c8fde
#
_entry.id   36c06d746dae6d85930e6a3d761c8fde
#
_cell.length_a   1.000
_cell.length_b   1.000
_cell.length_c   1.000
_cell.angle_alpha   90.00
_cell.angle_beta   90.00
_cell.angle_gamma   90.00
#
_symmetry.space_group_name_H-M   'P 1'
#
loop_
_entity.id
_entity.type
_entity.pdbx_description
1 polymer ?
#
loop_
_entity_poly.entity_id
_entity_poly.type
_entity_poly.pdbx_seq_one_letter_code
_entity_poly.pdbx_strand_id
1 'polypeptide(L)'
;GIPRESLTDTALENLQKIIANKQTLFQRAFRMDSTEIEITDEKINFTWFPYTVDGDDIAAYTQFISRLCDMARDAKRVSSKPTETDNDKYAFRCFLLRLGFIGKEYKTARKILLRNLTGNSAFRCGE
;
A
#
# COMPACT_ATOMS: atom_id res chain seq x y z
N GLY A 1 14.01 0.11 -3.80
CA GLY A 1 13.69 -1.19 -3.23
C GLY A 1 14.15 -1.33 -1.79
N ILE A 2 13.74 -2.39 -1.16
CA ILE A 2 14.13 -2.69 0.22
C ILE A 2 15.08 -3.90 0.24
N PRO A 3 15.96 -4.00 1.26
CA PRO A 3 16.83 -5.17 1.38
C PRO A 3 16.01 -6.44 1.56
N ARG A 4 16.36 -7.51 0.85
CA ARG A 4 15.68 -8.81 0.96
C ARG A 4 15.75 -9.35 2.40
N GLU A 5 16.87 -9.14 3.06
CA GLU A 5 17.11 -9.61 4.42
C GLU A 5 16.25 -8.92 5.48
N SER A 6 15.63 -7.78 5.14
CA SER A 6 14.76 -7.07 6.08
C SER A 6 13.44 -7.79 6.33
N LEU A 7 13.11 -8.78 5.51
CA LEU A 7 11.91 -9.60 5.66
C LEU A 7 12.28 -11.07 5.77
N THR A 8 11.69 -11.73 6.76
CA THR A 8 11.76 -13.19 6.84
C THR A 8 10.96 -13.83 5.71
N ASP A 9 11.12 -15.11 5.48
CA ASP A 9 10.31 -15.83 4.48
C ASP A 9 8.83 -15.74 4.82
N THR A 10 8.48 -15.85 6.09
CA THR A 10 7.09 -15.70 6.55
C THR A 10 6.57 -14.29 6.29
N ALA A 11 7.36 -13.26 6.59
CA ALA A 11 6.98 -11.87 6.36
C ALA A 11 6.81 -11.60 4.86
N LEU A 12 7.68 -12.13 4.02
CA LEU A 12 7.56 -12.00 2.56
C LEU A 12 6.29 -12.67 2.05
N GLU A 13 5.97 -13.85 2.56
CA GLU A 13 4.71 -14.53 2.23
C GLU A 13 3.51 -13.69 2.63
N ASN A 14 3.52 -13.12 3.85
CA ASN A 14 2.47 -12.23 4.31
C ASN A 14 2.34 -10.99 3.40
N LEU A 15 3.46 -10.40 3.01
CA LEU A 15 3.47 -9.25 2.10
C LEU A 15 2.78 -9.60 0.78
N GLN A 16 3.10 -10.73 0.19
CA GLN A 16 2.48 -11.18 -1.05
C GLN A 16 0.98 -11.42 -0.89
N LYS A 17 0.55 -11.94 0.25
CA LYS A 17 -0.88 -12.15 0.56
C LYS A 17 -1.61 -10.83 0.74
N ILE A 18 -1.01 -9.86 1.41
CA ILE A 18 -1.59 -8.52 1.57
C ILE A 18 -1.77 -7.87 0.19
N ILE A 19 -0.75 -7.96 -0.65
CA ILE A 19 -0.80 -7.43 -2.01
C ILE A 19 -1.93 -8.08 -2.81
N ALA A 20 -2.06 -9.39 -2.74
CA ALA A 20 -3.12 -10.12 -3.45
C ALA A 20 -4.52 -9.72 -2.94
N ASN A 21 -4.66 -9.56 -1.63
CA ASN A 21 -5.93 -9.14 -1.02
C ASN A 21 -6.35 -7.75 -1.47
N LYS A 22 -5.39 -6.83 -1.62
CA LYS A 22 -5.62 -5.42 -1.98
C LYS A 22 -5.27 -5.12 -3.43
N GLN A 23 -5.11 -6.13 -4.26
CA GLN A 23 -4.62 -5.98 -5.64
C GLN A 23 -5.38 -4.92 -6.43
N THR A 24 -6.70 -5.03 -6.50
CA THR A 24 -7.52 -4.10 -7.28
C THR A 24 -7.39 -2.67 -6.76
N LEU A 25 -7.39 -2.52 -5.44
CA LEU A 25 -7.27 -1.22 -4.79
C LEU A 25 -5.92 -0.57 -5.10
N PHE A 26 -4.84 -1.33 -4.99
CA PHE A 26 -3.49 -0.85 -5.30
C PHE A 26 -3.35 -0.50 -6.78
N GLN A 27 -3.89 -1.32 -7.68
CA GLN A 27 -3.86 -1.02 -9.11
C GLN A 27 -4.52 0.31 -9.42
N ARG A 28 -5.65 0.58 -8.79
CA ARG A 28 -6.38 1.84 -8.98
C ARG A 28 -5.66 3.02 -8.33
N ALA A 29 -5.13 2.83 -7.12
CA ALA A 29 -4.45 3.90 -6.37
C ALA A 29 -3.19 4.38 -7.09
N PHE A 30 -2.44 3.46 -7.69
CA PHE A 30 -1.15 3.76 -8.33
C PHE A 30 -1.20 3.69 -9.85
N ARG A 31 -2.39 3.46 -10.42
CA ARG A 31 -2.60 3.38 -11.88
C ARG A 31 -1.63 2.42 -12.55
N MET A 32 -1.50 1.23 -11.99
CA MET A 32 -0.61 0.20 -12.51
C MET A 32 -1.39 -1.01 -13.00
N ASP A 33 -0.82 -1.72 -13.98
CA ASP A 33 -1.45 -2.91 -14.54
C ASP A 33 -1.19 -4.16 -13.71
N SER A 34 -0.10 -4.17 -12.96
CA SER A 34 0.31 -5.34 -12.18
C SER A 34 0.87 -4.91 -10.82
N THR A 35 0.52 -5.67 -9.79
CA THR A 35 1.06 -5.49 -8.44
C THR A 35 2.25 -6.39 -8.17
N GLU A 36 2.83 -7.00 -9.20
CA GLU A 36 3.99 -7.86 -9.03
C GLU A 36 5.17 -7.08 -8.46
N ILE A 37 5.94 -7.78 -7.64
CA ILE A 37 7.18 -7.25 -7.09
C ILE A 37 8.35 -8.10 -7.58
N GLU A 38 9.49 -7.46 -7.74
CA GLU A 38 10.71 -8.16 -8.14
C GLU A 38 11.48 -8.58 -6.89
N ILE A 39 11.70 -9.88 -6.73
CA ILE A 39 12.41 -10.42 -5.59
C ILE A 39 13.73 -10.99 -6.08
N THR A 40 14.83 -10.43 -5.59
CA THR A 40 16.17 -10.93 -5.86
C THR A 40 16.80 -11.40 -4.54
N ASP A 41 17.98 -11.99 -4.61
CA ASP A 41 18.69 -12.43 -3.40
C ASP A 41 19.05 -11.26 -2.48
N GLU A 42 19.17 -10.05 -3.05
CA GLU A 42 19.62 -8.88 -2.32
C GLU A 42 18.51 -7.89 -2.00
N LYS A 43 17.50 -7.79 -2.87
CA LYS A 43 16.50 -6.72 -2.79
C LYS A 43 15.10 -7.20 -3.16
N ILE A 44 14.12 -6.45 -2.67
CA ILE A 44 12.73 -6.53 -3.10
C ILE A 44 12.41 -5.19 -3.73
N ASN A 45 12.06 -5.20 -5.01
CA ASN A 45 11.80 -3.98 -5.76
C ASN A 45 10.31 -3.82 -6.06
N PHE A 46 9.82 -2.61 -5.81
CA PHE A 46 8.44 -2.24 -6.09
C PHE A 46 8.43 -1.26 -7.25
N THR A 47 7.88 -1.66 -8.38
CA THR A 47 7.81 -0.82 -9.58
C THR A 47 6.41 -0.21 -9.75
N TRP A 48 5.77 0.10 -8.64
CA TRP A 48 4.37 0.52 -8.59
C TRP A 48 4.15 2.01 -8.84
N PHE A 49 5.17 2.81 -8.65
CA PHE A 49 4.99 4.26 -8.62
C PHE A 49 5.50 4.93 -9.88
N PRO A 50 4.81 5.99 -10.36
CA PRO A 50 5.32 6.76 -11.48
C PRO A 50 6.59 7.50 -11.09
N TYR A 51 7.41 7.79 -12.09
CA TYR A 51 8.59 8.62 -11.87
C TYR A 51 8.16 10.01 -11.39
N THR A 52 8.83 10.51 -10.36
CA THR A 52 8.56 11.84 -9.82
C THR A 52 9.83 12.43 -9.25
N VAL A 53 9.92 13.76 -9.30
CA VAL A 53 10.97 14.53 -8.64
C VAL A 53 10.42 15.33 -7.46
N ASP A 54 9.13 15.20 -7.18
CA ASP A 54 8.48 15.87 -6.06
C ASP A 54 8.85 15.16 -4.75
N GLY A 55 9.42 15.90 -3.81
CA GLY A 55 9.88 15.33 -2.54
C GLY A 55 8.75 14.78 -1.68
N ASP A 56 7.57 15.39 -1.71
CA ASP A 56 6.42 14.90 -0.96
C ASP A 56 5.89 13.58 -1.54
N ASP A 57 5.87 13.46 -2.88
CA ASP A 57 5.49 12.22 -3.55
C ASP A 57 6.46 11.09 -3.18
N ILE A 58 7.76 11.35 -3.27
CA ILE A 58 8.80 10.37 -2.94
C ILE A 58 8.66 9.92 -1.49
N ALA A 59 8.46 10.87 -0.57
CA ALA A 59 8.30 10.57 0.84
C ALA A 59 7.06 9.71 1.09
N ALA A 60 5.92 10.05 0.45
CA ALA A 60 4.68 9.31 0.59
C ALA A 60 4.84 7.86 0.11
N TYR A 61 5.44 7.67 -1.06
CA TYR A 61 5.64 6.33 -1.62
C TYR A 61 6.61 5.50 -0.78
N THR A 62 7.70 6.10 -0.33
CA THR A 62 8.68 5.43 0.52
C THR A 62 8.07 5.00 1.85
N GLN A 63 7.30 5.89 2.48
CA GLN A 63 6.60 5.60 3.71
C GLN A 63 5.57 4.49 3.52
N PHE A 64 4.84 4.51 2.41
CA PHE A 64 3.84 3.48 2.12
C PHE A 64 4.48 2.09 2.08
N ILE A 65 5.55 1.93 1.33
CA ILE A 65 6.25 0.65 1.22
C ILE A 65 6.82 0.22 2.57
N SER A 66 7.43 1.14 3.31
CA SER A 66 7.99 0.85 4.63
C SER A 66 6.91 0.34 5.60
N ARG A 67 5.77 1.03 5.65
CA ARG A 67 4.66 0.66 6.53
C ARG A 67 4.00 -0.65 6.09
N LEU A 68 3.91 -0.87 4.79
CA LEU A 68 3.37 -2.12 4.26
C LEU A 68 4.24 -3.31 4.69
N CYS A 69 5.55 -3.16 4.63
CA CYS A 69 6.48 -4.19 5.09
C CYS A 69 6.39 -4.40 6.60
N ASP A 70 6.19 -3.34 7.39
CA ASP A 70 5.98 -3.45 8.83
C ASP A 70 4.72 -4.26 9.12
N MET A 71 3.63 -4.00 8.41
CA MET A 71 2.40 -4.76 8.56
C MET A 71 2.64 -6.25 8.24
N ALA A 72 3.40 -6.54 7.20
CA ALA A 72 3.74 -7.92 6.84
C ALA A 72 4.55 -8.64 7.92
N ARG A 73 5.47 -7.91 8.56
CA ARG A 73 6.28 -8.49 9.66
C ARG A 73 5.43 -8.79 10.89
N ASP A 74 4.46 -7.93 11.18
CA ASP A 74 3.65 -8.01 12.39
C ASP A 74 2.43 -8.92 12.23
N ALA A 75 2.03 -9.21 11.00
CA ALA A 75 0.83 -10.00 10.74
C ALA A 75 1.02 -11.46 11.15
N LYS A 76 0.05 -11.97 11.88
CA LYS A 76 0.03 -13.39 12.29
C LYS A 76 -0.73 -14.23 11.28
N ARG A 77 -1.73 -13.65 10.65
CA ARG A 77 -2.58 -14.33 9.68
C ARG A 77 -3.04 -13.33 8.63
N VAL A 78 -2.85 -13.69 7.37
CA VAL A 78 -3.23 -12.84 6.24
C VAL A 78 -4.03 -13.66 5.24
N SER A 79 -5.16 -13.10 4.79
CA SER A 79 -5.93 -13.70 3.69
C SER A 79 -5.42 -13.15 2.36
N SER A 80 -5.25 -14.03 1.38
CA SER A 80 -4.91 -13.63 0.01
C SER A 80 -6.14 -13.42 -0.85
N LYS A 81 -7.34 -13.67 -0.31
CA LYS A 81 -8.60 -13.52 -1.04
C LYS A 81 -8.82 -12.05 -1.38
N PRO A 82 -9.03 -11.72 -2.68
CA PRO A 82 -9.26 -10.32 -3.07
C PRO A 82 -10.48 -9.72 -2.38
N THR A 83 -10.36 -8.45 -1.99
CA THR A 83 -11.43 -7.70 -1.35
C THR A 83 -12.02 -6.72 -2.36
N GLU A 84 -13.33 -6.68 -2.45
CA GLU A 84 -14.05 -5.73 -3.30
C GLU A 84 -14.58 -4.57 -2.45
N THR A 85 -14.73 -3.41 -3.08
CA THR A 85 -15.25 -2.22 -2.40
C THR A 85 -16.02 -1.34 -3.38
N ASP A 86 -17.07 -0.67 -2.89
CA ASP A 86 -17.85 0.29 -3.65
C ASP A 86 -17.27 1.70 -3.56
N ASN A 87 -16.44 1.94 -2.58
CA ASN A 87 -15.84 3.25 -2.34
C ASN A 87 -14.34 3.07 -2.12
N ASP A 88 -13.61 3.06 -3.23
CA ASP A 88 -12.17 2.82 -3.23
C ASP A 88 -11.40 3.82 -2.37
N LYS A 89 -11.77 5.08 -2.46
CA LYS A 89 -11.07 6.13 -1.72
C LYS A 89 -11.22 5.96 -0.22
N TYR A 90 -12.43 5.67 0.25
CA TYR A 90 -12.67 5.41 1.66
C TYR A 90 -11.96 4.15 2.12
N ALA A 91 -12.06 3.08 1.34
CA ALA A 91 -11.42 1.81 1.67
C ALA A 91 -9.90 1.95 1.79
N PHE A 92 -9.27 2.65 0.85
CA PHE A 92 -7.83 2.86 0.89
C PHE A 92 -7.43 3.78 2.03
N ARG A 93 -8.23 4.79 2.34
CA ARG A 93 -7.99 5.64 3.51
C ARG A 93 -7.99 4.82 4.79
N CYS A 94 -8.96 3.92 4.97
CA CYS A 94 -9.00 3.04 6.12
C CYS A 94 -7.76 2.16 6.20
N PHE A 95 -7.30 1.65 5.05
CA PHE A 95 -6.08 0.85 4.99
C PHE A 95 -4.85 1.66 5.40
N LEU A 96 -4.74 2.91 4.90
CA LEU A 96 -3.63 3.80 5.28
C LEU A 96 -3.61 4.07 6.78
N LEU A 97 -4.78 4.28 7.39
CA LEU A 97 -4.86 4.47 8.84
C LEU A 97 -4.38 3.23 9.60
N ARG A 98 -4.70 2.04 9.10
CA ARG A 98 -4.21 0.78 9.66
C ARG A 98 -2.69 0.64 9.52
N LEU A 99 -2.12 1.20 8.48
CA LEU A 99 -0.66 1.22 8.30
C LEU A 99 0.03 2.24 9.20
N GLY A 100 -0.72 3.15 9.82
CA GLY A 100 -0.16 4.15 10.73
C GLY A 100 -0.08 5.56 10.17
N PHE A 101 -0.70 5.84 9.01
CA PHE A 101 -0.78 7.20 8.45
C PHE A 101 -1.85 8.01 9.19
N ILE A 102 -1.60 8.30 10.46
CA ILE A 102 -2.54 8.95 11.36
C ILE A 102 -2.00 10.31 11.78
N GLY A 103 -2.89 11.31 11.88
CA GLY A 103 -2.55 12.63 12.38
C GLY A 103 -2.13 13.60 11.29
N LYS A 104 -1.85 14.84 11.71
CA LYS A 104 -1.56 15.95 10.81
C LYS A 104 -0.27 15.74 10.02
N GLU A 105 0.72 15.10 10.62
CA GLU A 105 2.02 14.87 9.98
C GLU A 105 1.93 14.01 8.72
N TYR A 106 0.88 13.17 8.62
CA TYR A 106 0.66 12.31 7.47
C TYR A 106 -0.43 12.80 6.52
N LYS A 107 -0.96 14.00 6.75
CA LYS A 107 -2.04 14.55 5.94
C LYS A 107 -1.65 14.66 4.46
N THR A 108 -0.48 15.18 4.19
CA THR A 108 0.02 15.33 2.82
C THR A 108 0.23 13.97 2.16
N ALA A 109 0.82 13.01 2.89
CA ALA A 109 1.02 11.67 2.37
C ALA A 109 -0.31 10.99 2.03
N ARG A 110 -1.31 11.08 2.91
CA ARG A 110 -2.64 10.54 2.64
C ARG A 110 -3.26 11.16 1.39
N LYS A 111 -3.14 12.47 1.24
CA LYS A 111 -3.67 13.18 0.07
C LYS A 111 -3.04 12.67 -1.22
N ILE A 112 -1.74 12.50 -1.23
CA ILE A 112 -1.00 11.99 -2.38
C ILE A 112 -1.44 10.57 -2.73
N LEU A 113 -1.51 9.70 -1.72
CA LEU A 113 -1.82 8.29 -1.93
C LEU A 113 -3.28 8.06 -2.34
N LEU A 114 -4.18 8.98 -2.02
CA LEU A 114 -5.61 8.88 -2.34
C LEU A 114 -6.00 9.58 -3.64
N ARG A 115 -5.14 10.42 -4.20
CA ARG A 115 -5.52 11.36 -5.27
C ARG A 115 -6.04 10.69 -6.56
N ASN A 116 -5.66 9.45 -6.84
CA ASN A 116 -6.09 8.75 -8.04
C ASN A 116 -7.37 7.94 -7.85
N LEU A 117 -7.89 7.89 -6.63
CA LEU A 117 -9.05 7.10 -6.32
C LEU A 117 -10.33 7.93 -6.37
N THR A 118 -11.42 7.29 -6.78
CA THR A 118 -12.75 7.90 -6.78
C THR A 118 -13.49 7.50 -5.52
N GLY A 119 -14.49 8.30 -5.16
CA GLY A 119 -15.29 8.07 -3.97
C GLY A 119 -15.13 9.18 -2.96
N ASN A 120 -15.60 8.94 -1.76
CA ASN A 120 -15.54 9.92 -0.68
C ASN A 120 -14.79 9.33 0.52
N SER A 121 -13.66 9.94 0.87
CA SER A 121 -12.85 9.48 1.98
C SER A 121 -13.50 9.72 3.36
N ALA A 122 -14.55 10.53 3.42
CA ALA A 122 -15.23 10.85 4.68
C ALA A 122 -16.44 9.96 4.97
N PHE A 123 -16.95 9.22 3.98
CA PHE A 123 -18.15 8.39 4.16
C PHE A 123 -17.88 6.93 3.96
N ARG A 124 -18.58 6.11 4.75
CA ARG A 124 -18.63 4.69 4.53
C ARG A 124 -19.47 4.36 3.31
N CYS A 125 -19.18 3.22 2.73
CA CYS A 125 -20.03 2.67 1.68
C CYS A 125 -21.46 2.49 2.23
N GLY A 126 -22.45 2.96 1.47
CA GLY A 126 -23.84 2.83 1.84
C GLY A 126 -24.42 3.94 2.70
N GLU A 127 -23.66 4.93 3.02
CA GLU A 127 -24.13 6.10 3.78
C GLU A 127 -24.44 7.28 2.89
#